data_f5e7f8ca0d9f9b9236a094cb3ce60972
#
_entry.id   f5e7f8ca0d9f9b9236a094cb3ce60972
#
_cell.length_a   1.000
_cell.length_b   1.000
_cell.length_c   1.000
_cell.angle_alpha   90.00
_cell.angle_beta   90.00
_cell.angle_gamma   90.00
#
_symmetry.space_group_name_H-M   'P 1'
#
loop_
_entity.id
_entity.type
_entity.pdbx_description
1 polymer ?
#
loop_
_entity_poly.entity_id
_entity_poly.type
_entity_poly.pdbx_seq_one_letter_code
_entity_poly.pdbx_strand_id
1 'polypeptide(L)'
;EVNKIVKFWKSLYMKIEIMTSKEHDHVLSLTSHLPHVISYSLVLTAMKKEKSLNSKLIKFSAGGFRDFTRVAGSDPEMWRDIFLTNSDQIQKLTNTFITELKKFSKDLNSKNSKNLLKKLELTKKVRNRIVKARQAGKFIPND
;
A
#
# COMPACT_ATOMS: atom_id res chain seq x y z
N GLU A 1 19.34 8.58 -26.52
CA GLU A 1 18.63 7.35 -26.20
C GLU A 1 17.32 7.64 -25.44
N VAL A 2 17.29 8.42 -24.35
CA VAL A 2 16.09 8.75 -23.57
C VAL A 2 14.96 9.29 -24.45
N ASN A 3 15.25 10.23 -25.35
CA ASN A 3 14.26 10.80 -26.25
C ASN A 3 13.59 9.78 -27.20
N LYS A 4 14.31 8.73 -27.59
CA LYS A 4 13.74 7.63 -28.41
C LYS A 4 12.74 6.83 -27.59
N ILE A 5 13.09 6.48 -26.36
CA ILE A 5 12.23 5.75 -25.42
C ILE A 5 10.97 6.57 -25.11
N VAL A 6 11.14 7.87 -24.82
CA VAL A 6 10.01 8.77 -24.57
C VAL A 6 9.08 8.85 -25.78
N LYS A 7 9.59 8.98 -27.01
CA LYS A 7 8.77 8.97 -28.24
C LYS A 7 8.02 7.67 -28.40
N PHE A 8 8.67 6.54 -28.20
CA PHE A 8 8.03 5.23 -28.27
C PHE A 8 6.85 5.10 -27.31
N TRP A 9 7.04 5.37 -26.02
CA TRP A 9 5.96 5.27 -25.05
C TRP A 9 4.84 6.29 -25.26
N LYS A 10 5.18 7.50 -25.72
CA LYS A 10 4.16 8.52 -26.10
C LYS A 10 3.32 8.08 -27.28
N SER A 11 3.88 7.34 -28.24
CA SER A 11 3.10 6.79 -29.38
C SER A 11 2.07 5.76 -28.95
N LEU A 12 2.26 5.14 -27.76
CA LEU A 12 1.31 4.24 -27.11
C LEU A 12 0.36 4.96 -26.12
N TYR A 13 0.26 6.29 -26.22
CA TYR A 13 -0.57 7.13 -25.34
C TYR A 13 -0.22 7.07 -23.86
N MET A 14 1.01 6.64 -23.51
CA MET A 14 1.47 6.59 -22.13
C MET A 14 1.91 7.99 -21.64
N LYS A 15 1.58 8.30 -20.38
CA LYS A 15 2.14 9.45 -19.68
C LYS A 15 3.54 9.09 -19.21
N ILE A 16 4.51 9.94 -19.54
CA ILE A 16 5.91 9.73 -19.21
C ILE A 16 6.33 10.73 -18.14
N GLU A 17 6.86 10.23 -17.05
CA GLU A 17 7.52 11.00 -16.01
C GLU A 17 9.01 10.65 -16.04
N ILE A 18 9.86 11.69 -16.09
CA ILE A 18 11.32 11.54 -16.06
C ILE A 18 11.78 11.95 -14.66
N MET A 19 12.47 11.07 -14.00
CA MET A 19 13.00 11.30 -12.65
C MET A 19 14.36 10.62 -12.47
N THR A 20 15.10 11.04 -11.47
CA THR A 20 16.34 10.38 -11.07
C THR A 20 16.03 9.05 -10.38
N SER A 21 16.98 8.11 -10.34
CA SER A 21 16.83 6.86 -9.60
C SER A 21 16.48 7.09 -8.13
N LYS A 22 17.07 8.10 -7.50
CA LYS A 22 16.78 8.46 -6.11
C LYS A 22 15.35 8.94 -5.90
N GLU A 23 14.82 9.74 -6.83
CA GLU A 23 13.41 10.18 -6.79
C GLU A 23 12.47 9.00 -7.03
N HIS A 24 12.79 8.13 -8.00
CA HIS A 24 12.06 6.89 -8.25
C HIS A 24 11.97 6.05 -6.99
N ASP A 25 13.09 5.75 -6.34
CA ASP A 25 13.14 4.92 -5.15
C ASP A 25 12.36 5.53 -3.98
N HIS A 26 12.44 6.88 -3.82
CA HIS A 26 11.68 7.59 -2.82
C HIS A 26 10.16 7.51 -3.08
N VAL A 27 9.72 7.77 -4.30
CA VAL A 27 8.29 7.73 -4.67
C VAL A 27 7.73 6.32 -4.55
N LEU A 28 8.44 5.33 -5.11
CA LEU A 28 7.96 3.94 -5.11
C LEU A 28 8.03 3.28 -3.73
N SER A 29 8.94 3.72 -2.86
CA SER A 29 8.95 3.23 -1.49
C SER A 29 7.62 3.47 -0.77
N LEU A 30 6.95 4.59 -1.02
CA LEU A 30 5.65 4.91 -0.43
C LEU A 30 4.47 4.33 -1.23
N THR A 31 4.51 4.47 -2.56
CA THR A 31 3.34 4.20 -3.41
C THR A 31 3.22 2.74 -3.85
N SER A 32 4.30 1.98 -3.75
CA SER A 32 4.39 0.59 -4.18
C SER A 32 4.95 -0.34 -3.08
N HIS A 33 6.16 -0.07 -2.58
CA HIS A 33 6.88 -1.02 -1.74
C HIS A 33 6.26 -1.16 -0.35
N LEU A 34 5.95 -0.06 0.34
CA LEU A 34 5.27 -0.10 1.64
C LEU A 34 3.91 -0.82 1.58
N PRO A 35 3.03 -0.57 0.59
CA PRO A 35 1.81 -1.37 0.42
C PRO A 35 2.05 -2.88 0.36
N HIS A 36 3.11 -3.34 -0.31
CA HIS A 36 3.44 -4.77 -0.37
C HIS A 36 3.93 -5.29 0.99
N VAL A 37 4.80 -4.54 1.70
CA VAL A 37 5.22 -4.91 3.07
C VAL A 37 4.00 -5.09 3.98
N ILE A 38 3.05 -4.16 3.92
CA ILE A 38 1.82 -4.22 4.73
C ILE A 38 0.97 -5.42 4.32
N SER A 39 0.80 -5.68 3.02
CA SER A 39 0.04 -6.80 2.50
C SER A 39 0.62 -8.15 2.97
N TYR A 40 1.92 -8.37 2.80
CA TYR A 40 2.61 -9.57 3.30
C TYR A 40 2.46 -9.71 4.82
N SER A 41 2.63 -8.62 5.57
CA SER A 41 2.50 -8.62 7.02
C SER A 41 1.08 -8.95 7.49
N LEU A 42 0.05 -8.50 6.77
CA LEU A 42 -1.35 -8.81 7.04
C LEU A 42 -1.64 -10.30 6.83
N VAL A 43 -1.16 -10.89 5.72
CA VAL A 43 -1.30 -12.32 5.45
C VAL A 43 -0.61 -13.15 6.54
N LEU A 44 0.63 -12.81 6.91
CA LEU A 44 1.36 -13.49 7.99
C LEU A 44 0.63 -13.37 9.33
N THR A 45 0.00 -12.24 9.61
CA THR A 45 -0.81 -12.03 10.82
C THR A 45 -2.03 -12.95 10.82
N ALA A 46 -2.75 -13.06 9.69
CA ALA A 46 -3.90 -13.94 9.55
C ALA A 46 -3.50 -15.41 9.73
N MET A 47 -2.42 -15.86 9.10
CA MET A 47 -1.89 -17.22 9.25
C MET A 47 -1.55 -17.56 10.71
N LYS A 48 -0.88 -16.64 11.42
CA LYS A 48 -0.56 -16.84 12.85
C LYS A 48 -1.82 -16.95 13.69
N LYS A 49 -2.87 -16.17 13.39
CA LYS A 49 -4.15 -16.22 14.12
C LYS A 49 -4.93 -17.49 13.81
N GLU A 50 -4.99 -17.94 12.57
CA GLU A 50 -5.60 -19.23 12.23
C GLU A 50 -4.95 -20.37 13.02
N LYS A 51 -3.61 -20.43 13.02
CA LYS A 51 -2.86 -21.45 13.78
C LYS A 51 -3.16 -21.37 15.28
N SER A 52 -3.18 -20.18 15.87
CA SER A 52 -3.39 -20.00 17.32
C SER A 52 -4.81 -20.33 17.78
N LEU A 53 -5.81 -20.16 16.91
CA LEU A 53 -7.23 -20.38 17.23
C LEU A 53 -7.73 -21.74 16.71
N ASN A 54 -6.87 -22.52 16.05
CA ASN A 54 -7.26 -23.76 15.33
C ASN A 54 -8.52 -23.57 14.48
N SER A 55 -8.59 -22.47 13.75
CA SER A 55 -9.78 -22.00 13.03
C SER A 55 -9.45 -21.58 11.61
N LYS A 56 -10.39 -21.79 10.68
CA LYS A 56 -10.23 -21.41 9.26
C LYS A 56 -10.68 -19.96 9.01
N LEU A 57 -10.02 -18.99 9.63
CA LEU A 57 -10.42 -17.57 9.55
C LEU A 57 -10.34 -17.01 8.13
N ILE A 58 -9.32 -17.40 7.36
CA ILE A 58 -9.09 -16.91 5.98
C ILE A 58 -10.25 -17.33 5.07
N LYS A 59 -10.94 -18.43 5.35
CA LYS A 59 -12.15 -18.86 4.61
C LYS A 59 -13.24 -17.78 4.60
N PHE A 60 -13.31 -16.95 5.63
CA PHE A 60 -14.31 -15.90 5.79
C PHE A 60 -13.83 -14.53 5.28
N SER A 61 -12.81 -14.50 4.40
CA SER A 61 -12.27 -13.27 3.85
C SER A 61 -13.33 -12.46 3.13
N ALA A 62 -13.62 -11.27 3.65
CA ALA A 62 -14.44 -10.26 3.00
C ALA A 62 -13.66 -9.48 1.93
N GLY A 63 -14.33 -8.64 1.14
CA GLY A 63 -13.74 -7.87 0.06
C GLY A 63 -12.50 -7.08 0.48
N GLY A 64 -12.56 -6.36 1.60
CA GLY A 64 -11.42 -5.59 2.11
C GLY A 64 -10.17 -6.43 2.36
N PHE A 65 -10.29 -7.63 2.94
CA PHE A 65 -9.12 -8.50 3.13
C PHE A 65 -8.57 -8.99 1.78
N ARG A 66 -9.44 -9.45 0.86
CA ARG A 66 -9.03 -9.93 -0.47
C ARG A 66 -8.32 -8.85 -1.28
N ASP A 67 -8.90 -7.64 -1.32
CA ASP A 67 -8.33 -6.53 -2.08
C ASP A 67 -6.98 -6.10 -1.52
N PHE A 68 -6.87 -6.03 -0.19
CA PHE A 68 -5.65 -5.60 0.48
C PHE A 68 -4.53 -6.63 0.41
N THR A 69 -4.86 -7.92 0.36
CA THR A 69 -3.88 -9.02 0.28
C THR A 69 -3.58 -9.47 -1.14
N ARG A 70 -4.26 -8.95 -2.16
CA ARG A 70 -4.07 -9.32 -3.56
C ARG A 70 -2.62 -9.25 -4.00
N VAL A 71 -1.92 -8.19 -3.62
CA VAL A 71 -0.52 -7.98 -4.00
C VAL A 71 0.47 -8.88 -3.26
N ALA A 72 0.07 -9.55 -2.17
CA ALA A 72 0.89 -10.56 -1.51
C ALA A 72 1.03 -11.87 -2.32
N GLY A 73 0.28 -12.03 -3.40
CA GLY A 73 0.44 -13.11 -4.37
C GLY A 73 1.47 -12.85 -5.45
N SER A 74 2.22 -11.76 -5.37
CA SER A 74 3.28 -11.42 -6.34
C SER A 74 4.50 -12.33 -6.20
N ASP A 75 5.35 -12.35 -7.24
CA ASP A 75 6.57 -13.18 -7.28
C ASP A 75 7.51 -12.88 -6.09
N PRO A 76 7.87 -13.88 -5.27
CA PRO A 76 8.62 -13.64 -4.05
C PRO A 76 10.09 -13.28 -4.28
N GLU A 77 10.72 -13.77 -5.35
CA GLU A 77 12.12 -13.46 -5.65
C GLU A 77 12.26 -12.02 -6.13
N MET A 78 11.39 -11.62 -7.04
CA MET A 78 11.32 -10.23 -7.51
C MET A 78 11.11 -9.26 -6.33
N TRP A 79 10.18 -9.54 -5.43
CA TRP A 79 9.89 -8.64 -4.30
C TRP A 79 10.98 -8.66 -3.24
N ARG A 80 11.64 -9.80 -3.01
CA ARG A 80 12.85 -9.86 -2.18
C ARG A 80 13.91 -8.87 -2.71
N ASP A 81 14.17 -8.90 -4.00
CA ASP A 81 15.22 -8.07 -4.61
C ASP A 81 14.84 -6.58 -4.58
N ILE A 82 13.58 -6.24 -4.84
CA ILE A 82 13.05 -4.87 -4.69
C ILE A 82 13.23 -4.38 -3.24
N PHE A 83 12.87 -5.19 -2.25
CA PHE A 83 12.99 -4.82 -0.85
C PHE A 83 14.43 -4.62 -0.41
N LEU A 84 15.34 -5.46 -0.86
CA LEU A 84 16.76 -5.36 -0.52
C LEU A 84 17.41 -4.15 -1.20
N THR A 85 17.09 -3.89 -2.46
CA THR A 85 17.67 -2.78 -3.24
C THR A 85 17.25 -1.40 -2.68
N ASN A 86 16.01 -1.25 -2.18
CA ASN A 86 15.50 0.01 -1.62
C ASN A 86 15.26 -0.09 -0.10
N SER A 87 15.99 -0.92 0.61
CA SER A 87 15.75 -1.28 2.02
C SER A 87 15.70 -0.06 2.95
N ASP A 88 16.61 0.90 2.80
CA ASP A 88 16.71 2.07 3.68
C ASP A 88 15.46 2.95 3.65
N GLN A 89 14.93 3.21 2.45
CA GLN A 89 13.72 4.03 2.31
C GLN A 89 12.49 3.27 2.81
N ILE A 90 12.40 1.99 2.47
CA ILE A 90 11.31 1.12 2.90
C ILE A 90 11.30 1.01 4.43
N GLN A 91 12.44 0.84 5.07
CA GLN A 91 12.55 0.74 6.53
C GLN A 91 12.10 2.02 7.24
N LYS A 92 12.54 3.19 6.74
CA LYS A 92 12.09 4.49 7.28
C LYS A 92 10.58 4.64 7.22
N LEU A 93 9.97 4.32 6.08
CA LEU A 93 8.52 4.40 5.90
C LEU A 93 7.77 3.35 6.70
N THR A 94 8.30 2.14 6.82
CA THR A 94 7.74 1.09 7.67
C THR A 94 7.69 1.55 9.13
N ASN A 95 8.75 2.18 9.64
CA ASN A 95 8.77 2.73 11.00
C ASN A 95 7.72 3.85 11.18
N THR A 96 7.56 4.71 10.17
CA THR A 96 6.51 5.72 10.17
C THR A 96 5.12 5.09 10.21
N PHE A 97 4.88 4.06 9.38
CA PHE A 97 3.62 3.32 9.37
C PHE A 97 3.33 2.63 10.72
N ILE A 98 4.32 1.99 11.31
CA ILE A 98 4.19 1.39 12.65
C ILE A 98 3.79 2.44 13.68
N THR A 99 4.36 3.64 13.59
CA THR A 99 4.02 4.75 14.49
C THR A 99 2.56 5.17 14.34
N GLU A 100 2.07 5.31 13.11
CA GLU A 100 0.65 5.62 12.86
C GLU A 100 -0.27 4.49 13.31
N LEU A 101 0.11 3.22 13.09
CA LEU A 101 -0.65 2.08 13.56
C LEU A 101 -0.74 2.03 15.09
N LYS A 102 0.33 2.34 15.81
CA LYS A 102 0.32 2.46 17.28
C LYS A 102 -0.62 3.57 17.76
N LYS A 103 -0.69 4.71 17.06
CA LYS A 103 -1.64 5.79 17.37
C LYS A 103 -3.10 5.34 17.19
N PHE A 104 -3.40 4.59 16.12
CA PHE A 104 -4.72 3.97 15.95
C PHE A 104 -5.03 2.98 17.08
N SER A 105 -4.09 2.11 17.39
CA SER A 105 -4.23 1.13 18.48
C SER A 105 -4.51 1.80 19.81
N LYS A 106 -3.82 2.91 20.12
CA LYS A 106 -4.06 3.71 21.33
C LYS A 106 -5.48 4.27 21.37
N ASP A 107 -5.96 4.86 20.27
CA ASP A 107 -7.31 5.43 20.22
C ASP A 107 -8.39 4.34 20.35
N LEU A 108 -8.18 3.17 19.76
CA LEU A 108 -9.07 2.00 19.92
C LEU A 108 -9.11 1.53 21.37
N ASN A 109 -7.95 1.38 21.99
CA ASN A 109 -7.85 0.90 23.37
C ASN A 109 -8.51 1.87 24.37
N SER A 110 -8.33 3.17 24.17
CA SER A 110 -8.95 4.22 24.98
C SER A 110 -10.40 4.55 24.59
N LYS A 111 -10.96 3.87 23.57
CA LYS A 111 -12.29 4.14 22.99
C LYS A 111 -12.50 5.60 22.62
N ASN A 112 -11.44 6.27 22.15
CA ASN A 112 -11.47 7.69 21.80
C ASN A 112 -12.19 7.93 20.46
N SER A 113 -13.53 7.91 20.51
CA SER A 113 -14.41 8.08 19.36
C SER A 113 -14.12 9.36 18.58
N LYS A 114 -13.88 10.48 19.27
CA LYS A 114 -13.63 11.80 18.64
C LYS A 114 -12.34 11.77 17.80
N ASN A 115 -11.24 11.23 18.33
CA ASN A 115 -9.99 11.14 17.60
C ASN A 115 -10.08 10.15 16.43
N LEU A 116 -10.74 9.01 16.63
CA LEU A 116 -10.98 8.06 15.54
C LEU A 116 -11.75 8.70 14.41
N LEU A 117 -12.88 9.36 14.69
CA LEU A 117 -13.68 10.04 13.67
C LEU A 117 -12.86 11.07 12.90
N LYS A 118 -12.13 11.93 13.60
CA LYS A 118 -11.27 12.95 12.98
C LYS A 118 -10.24 12.34 12.02
N LYS A 119 -9.58 11.23 12.41
CA LYS A 119 -8.63 10.52 11.55
C LYS A 119 -9.29 9.94 10.31
N LEU A 120 -10.45 9.29 10.47
CA LEU A 120 -11.19 8.68 9.36
C LEU A 120 -11.67 9.74 8.36
N GLU A 121 -12.18 10.88 8.84
CA GLU A 121 -12.59 11.99 7.98
C GLU A 121 -11.40 12.59 7.20
N LEU A 122 -10.25 12.75 7.86
CA LEU A 122 -9.04 13.24 7.19
C LEU A 122 -8.60 12.28 6.08
N THR A 123 -8.54 10.98 6.36
CA THR A 123 -8.14 9.98 5.36
C THR A 123 -9.13 9.91 4.21
N LYS A 124 -10.45 10.01 4.47
CA LYS A 124 -11.48 10.10 3.43
C LYS A 124 -11.26 11.31 2.51
N LYS A 125 -10.93 12.48 3.05
CA LYS A 125 -10.62 13.69 2.25
C LYS A 125 -9.42 13.45 1.34
N VAL A 126 -8.35 12.83 1.86
CA VAL A 126 -7.15 12.51 1.06
C VAL A 126 -7.48 11.49 -0.03
N ARG A 127 -8.22 10.42 0.31
CA ARG A 127 -8.66 9.42 -0.66
C ARG A 127 -9.46 10.03 -1.81
N ASN A 128 -10.37 10.94 -1.52
CA ASN A 128 -11.15 11.66 -2.54
C ASN A 128 -10.26 12.47 -3.50
N ARG A 129 -9.14 13.01 -3.02
CA ARG A 129 -8.15 13.69 -3.89
C ARG A 129 -7.47 12.71 -4.85
N ILE A 130 -7.10 11.52 -4.36
CA ILE A 130 -6.50 10.46 -5.19
C ILE A 130 -7.47 10.03 -6.30
N VAL A 131 -8.75 9.85 -5.96
CA VAL A 131 -9.80 9.52 -6.93
C VAL A 131 -9.94 10.61 -7.99
N LYS A 132 -10.07 11.88 -7.56
CA LYS A 132 -10.17 13.03 -8.48
C LYS A 132 -8.97 13.17 -9.41
N ALA A 133 -7.78 12.79 -8.94
CA ALA A 133 -6.58 12.75 -9.76
C ALA A 133 -6.55 11.59 -10.77
N ARG A 134 -7.61 10.78 -10.88
CA ARG A 134 -7.74 9.58 -11.73
C ARG A 134 -6.62 8.53 -11.52
N GLN A 135 -6.06 8.50 -10.34
CA GLN A 135 -5.01 7.55 -9.94
C GLN A 135 -5.56 6.29 -9.27
N ALA A 136 -6.86 6.26 -9.05
CA ALA A 136 -7.55 5.14 -8.43
C ALA A 136 -8.13 4.22 -9.52
N GLY A 137 -7.38 3.44 -10.19
CA GLY A 137 -7.79 2.43 -11.20
C GLY A 137 -9.30 2.30 -11.55
N LYS A 138 -9.67 1.45 -12.47
CA LYS A 138 -11.06 1.26 -12.95
C LYS A 138 -12.04 0.65 -11.90
N PHE A 139 -11.63 0.48 -10.66
CA PHE A 139 -12.41 -0.16 -9.58
C PHE A 139 -13.26 0.82 -8.76
N ILE A 140 -13.54 1.99 -9.26
CA ILE A 140 -14.52 2.88 -8.63
C ILE A 140 -15.85 2.52 -9.30
N PRO A 141 -16.85 2.04 -8.56
CA PRO A 141 -18.21 1.99 -9.07
C PRO A 141 -18.54 3.38 -9.63
N ASN A 142 -19.03 3.44 -10.86
CA ASN A 142 -19.63 4.67 -11.35
C ASN A 142 -20.81 4.96 -10.40
N ASP A 143 -20.66 6.00 -9.56
CA ASP A 143 -21.79 6.60 -8.85
C ASP A 143 -22.75 7.23 -9.86
#